data_99e881d0401ef1920ab52b1a658329e1
#
_entry.id   99e881d0401ef1920ab52b1a658329e1
#
_cell.length_a   1.000
_cell.length_b   1.000
_cell.length_c   1.000
_cell.angle_alpha   90.00
_cell.angle_beta   90.00
_cell.angle_gamma   90.00
#
_symmetry.space_group_name_H-M   'P 1'
#
loop_
_entity.id
_entity.type
_entity.pdbx_description
1 polymer ?
#
loop_
_entity_poly.entity_id
_entity_poly.type
_entity_poly.pdbx_seq_one_letter_code
_entity_poly.pdbx_strand_id
1 'polypeptide(L)'
;MPEQNQPFLPWVGGKRNVADQIIPHIPTGLDTYYEPFLGGGALFFRVRDKFKNHALSDINLRLTTTYNAVKKNPDAVLEKLKEHAERDSKDYYKQLQLCPDANDPVQLAANFIYLVSQSFYRMYRVAKDNTFRLSYRTNRKLPVETLKYNMTRCSVQLQGVSVTAGDFSFMEPGKNDFVYMDPPYHKAGEDMYTPLPFDEKEQIRLKNFADELNKNGTRFAVSNSDTPFIRELYKDYQQNEISVKYQIGKHPVKTELLITNG
;
A
#
# COMPACT_ATOMS: atom_id res chain seq x y z
N MET A 1 -23.57 4.47 -9.09
CA MET A 1 -22.87 3.44 -8.33
C MET A 1 -22.45 4.06 -7.02
N PRO A 2 -22.53 3.40 -5.87
CA PRO A 2 -21.96 3.96 -4.65
C PRO A 2 -20.48 4.24 -4.92
N GLU A 3 -20.00 5.43 -4.57
CA GLU A 3 -18.60 5.80 -4.72
C GLU A 3 -17.75 4.75 -4.04
N GLN A 4 -16.91 4.08 -4.82
CA GLN A 4 -16.01 3.05 -4.32
C GLN A 4 -15.14 3.66 -3.22
N ASN A 5 -15.00 2.96 -2.08
CA ASN A 5 -14.14 3.37 -0.99
C ASN A 5 -12.71 3.57 -1.50
N GLN A 6 -12.32 4.83 -1.68
CA GLN A 6 -11.01 5.18 -2.20
C GLN A 6 -10.05 5.51 -1.05
N PRO A 7 -8.81 5.00 -1.09
CA PRO A 7 -7.76 5.40 -0.16
C PRO A 7 -7.53 6.92 -0.19
N PHE A 8 -7.18 7.49 0.94
CA PHE A 8 -6.80 8.91 1.03
C PHE A 8 -5.40 9.17 0.45
N LEU A 9 -4.51 8.16 0.49
CA LEU A 9 -3.14 8.28 0.02
C LEU A 9 -3.02 7.80 -1.44
N PRO A 10 -2.55 8.63 -2.37
CA PRO A 10 -2.19 8.15 -3.70
C PRO A 10 -0.93 7.28 -3.57
N TRP A 11 -1.00 6.05 -4.07
CA TRP A 11 0.11 5.10 -4.01
C TRP A 11 0.30 4.40 -5.34
N VAL A 12 1.55 4.35 -5.82
CA VAL A 12 1.88 3.65 -7.07
C VAL A 12 1.85 2.14 -6.82
N GLY A 13 1.39 1.38 -7.80
CA GLY A 13 1.18 -0.07 -7.65
C GLY A 13 -0.10 -0.44 -6.90
N GLY A 14 -0.85 0.55 -6.39
CA GLY A 14 -2.09 0.28 -5.66
C GLY A 14 -3.12 -0.49 -6.49
N LYS A 15 -3.76 -1.48 -5.89
CA LYS A 15 -4.66 -2.45 -6.53
C LYS A 15 -6.04 -1.89 -6.92
N ARG A 16 -6.21 -0.56 -6.94
CA ARG A 16 -7.49 0.10 -7.24
C ARG A 16 -8.12 -0.39 -8.55
N ASN A 17 -7.32 -0.51 -9.60
CA ASN A 17 -7.80 -0.86 -10.95
C ASN A 17 -8.00 -2.36 -11.16
N VAL A 18 -7.47 -3.19 -10.28
CA VAL A 18 -7.52 -4.66 -10.39
C VAL A 18 -8.24 -5.33 -9.23
N ALA A 19 -8.68 -4.57 -8.23
CA ALA A 19 -9.38 -5.11 -7.07
C ALA A 19 -10.58 -5.98 -7.46
N ASP A 20 -11.33 -5.59 -8.49
CA ASP A 20 -12.48 -6.36 -8.98
C ASP A 20 -12.11 -7.73 -9.54
N GLN A 21 -10.86 -7.92 -9.99
CA GLN A 21 -10.34 -9.20 -10.44
C GLN A 21 -9.76 -10.02 -9.26
N ILE A 22 -9.29 -9.37 -8.19
CA ILE A 22 -8.72 -10.03 -7.00
C ILE A 22 -9.81 -10.49 -6.04
N ILE A 23 -10.83 -9.66 -5.80
CA ILE A 23 -11.89 -9.89 -4.80
C ILE A 23 -12.60 -11.26 -4.96
N PRO A 24 -12.87 -11.80 -6.17
CA PRO A 24 -13.46 -13.12 -6.33
C PRO A 24 -12.60 -14.27 -5.79
N HIS A 25 -11.30 -14.09 -5.66
CA HIS A 25 -10.37 -15.07 -5.12
C HIS A 25 -10.18 -14.97 -3.59
N ILE A 26 -10.87 -14.03 -2.94
CA ILE A 26 -10.83 -13.87 -1.48
C ILE A 26 -11.95 -14.69 -0.87
N PRO A 27 -11.65 -15.71 -0.07
CA PRO A 27 -12.67 -16.57 0.57
C PRO A 27 -13.60 -15.75 1.47
N THR A 28 -14.79 -16.28 1.69
CA THR A 28 -15.76 -15.75 2.66
C THR A 28 -15.80 -16.61 3.92
N GLY A 29 -16.28 -16.06 5.02
CA GLY A 29 -16.46 -16.80 6.28
C GLY A 29 -15.19 -16.96 7.11
N LEU A 30 -14.12 -16.24 6.76
CA LEU A 30 -12.90 -16.17 7.57
C LEU A 30 -12.99 -15.03 8.58
N ASP A 31 -12.15 -15.08 9.63
CA ASP A 31 -12.26 -14.17 10.78
C ASP A 31 -11.44 -12.90 10.60
N THR A 32 -10.15 -13.00 10.31
CA THR A 32 -9.24 -11.86 10.25
C THR A 32 -8.61 -11.69 8.87
N TYR A 33 -8.58 -10.46 8.38
CA TYR A 33 -7.84 -10.04 7.20
C TYR A 33 -6.47 -9.48 7.58
N TYR A 34 -5.42 -10.04 7.01
CA TYR A 34 -4.05 -9.55 7.14
C TYR A 34 -3.55 -8.96 5.82
N GLU A 35 -2.92 -7.78 5.88
CA GLU A 35 -2.25 -7.16 4.72
C GLU A 35 -0.88 -6.61 5.17
N PRO A 36 0.20 -7.42 5.06
CA PRO A 36 1.55 -7.04 5.52
C PRO A 36 2.31 -6.10 4.59
N PHE A 37 1.78 -5.80 3.42
CA PHE A 37 2.29 -4.82 2.47
C PHE A 37 1.18 -3.81 2.16
N LEU A 38 0.78 -3.03 3.17
CA LEU A 38 -0.40 -2.18 3.11
C LEU A 38 -0.38 -1.16 1.96
N GLY A 39 0.76 -0.51 1.75
CA GLY A 39 0.88 0.53 0.75
C GLY A 39 -0.27 1.55 0.82
N GLY A 40 -0.98 1.74 -0.29
CA GLY A 40 -2.15 2.60 -0.34
C GLY A 40 -3.43 2.00 0.25
N GLY A 41 -3.45 0.76 0.72
CA GLY A 41 -4.61 0.09 1.31
C GLY A 41 -5.80 -0.11 0.35
N ALA A 42 -5.53 -0.11 -0.95
CA ALA A 42 -6.60 -0.11 -1.95
C ALA A 42 -7.48 -1.35 -1.91
N LEU A 43 -6.92 -2.51 -1.57
CA LEU A 43 -7.68 -3.74 -1.42
C LEU A 43 -8.39 -3.79 -0.07
N PHE A 44 -7.70 -3.45 1.02
CA PHE A 44 -8.30 -3.41 2.36
C PHE A 44 -9.61 -2.63 2.40
N PHE A 45 -9.63 -1.38 1.90
CA PHE A 45 -10.84 -0.56 1.90
C PHE A 45 -12.00 -1.12 1.06
N ARG A 46 -11.73 -2.05 0.15
CA ARG A 46 -12.74 -2.74 -0.68
C ARG A 46 -13.29 -4.01 -0.03
N VAL A 47 -12.48 -4.68 0.80
CA VAL A 47 -12.83 -5.98 1.38
C VAL A 47 -13.10 -5.93 2.88
N ARG A 48 -12.94 -4.75 3.49
CA ARG A 48 -13.07 -4.57 4.93
C ARG A 48 -14.31 -5.26 5.53
N ASP A 49 -15.45 -5.09 4.91
CA ASP A 49 -16.72 -5.61 5.44
C ASP A 49 -16.90 -7.13 5.25
N LYS A 50 -15.94 -7.82 4.59
CA LYS A 50 -15.94 -9.27 4.46
C LYS A 50 -15.35 -9.98 5.68
N PHE A 51 -14.67 -9.27 6.57
CA PHE A 51 -13.96 -9.82 7.72
C PHE A 51 -14.37 -9.10 9.01
N LYS A 52 -14.27 -9.81 10.15
CA LYS A 52 -14.58 -9.24 11.47
C LYS A 52 -13.42 -8.41 12.01
N ASN A 53 -12.19 -8.90 11.81
CA ASN A 53 -10.97 -8.31 12.33
C ASN A 53 -9.98 -8.00 11.21
N HIS A 54 -9.06 -7.07 11.47
CA HIS A 54 -8.10 -6.61 10.46
C HIS A 54 -6.76 -6.29 11.13
N ALA A 55 -5.69 -6.81 10.55
CA ALA A 55 -4.31 -6.52 10.93
C ALA A 55 -3.53 -6.08 9.69
N LEU A 56 -3.21 -4.80 9.63
CA LEU A 56 -2.50 -4.17 8.53
C LEU A 56 -1.07 -3.83 8.96
N SER A 57 -0.11 -4.01 8.09
CA SER A 57 1.27 -3.63 8.36
C SER A 57 1.98 -3.16 7.09
N ASP A 58 3.04 -2.45 7.31
CA ASP A 58 3.99 -2.07 6.27
C ASP A 58 5.35 -1.83 6.92
N ILE A 59 6.43 -2.10 6.22
CA ILE A 59 7.78 -1.82 6.72
C ILE A 59 8.06 -0.32 6.79
N ASN A 60 7.29 0.49 6.07
CA ASN A 60 7.43 1.95 6.03
C ASN A 60 6.75 2.61 7.23
N LEU A 61 7.56 2.98 8.23
CA LEU A 61 7.09 3.64 9.44
C LEU A 61 6.34 4.97 9.16
N ARG A 62 6.78 5.77 8.16
CA ARG A 62 6.09 7.01 7.79
C ARG A 62 4.67 6.72 7.31
N LEU A 63 4.50 5.66 6.53
CA LEU A 63 3.20 5.22 6.04
C LEU A 63 2.28 4.79 7.18
N THR A 64 2.72 3.88 8.04
CA THR A 64 1.91 3.35 9.13
C THR A 64 1.57 4.43 10.17
N THR A 65 2.51 5.34 10.47
CA THR A 65 2.25 6.52 11.29
C THR A 65 1.18 7.41 10.67
N THR A 66 1.23 7.61 9.34
CA THR A 66 0.23 8.39 8.61
C THR A 66 -1.17 7.77 8.71
N TYR A 67 -1.28 6.45 8.54
CA TYR A 67 -2.56 5.74 8.73
C TYR A 67 -3.10 5.90 10.15
N ASN A 68 -2.25 5.76 11.16
CA ASN A 68 -2.64 5.90 12.56
C ASN A 68 -3.03 7.34 12.92
N ALA A 69 -2.35 8.35 12.37
CA ALA A 69 -2.70 9.75 12.57
C ALA A 69 -4.06 10.08 11.93
N VAL A 70 -4.31 9.66 10.69
CA VAL A 70 -5.60 9.82 10.00
C VAL A 70 -6.71 9.05 10.72
N LYS A 71 -6.45 7.83 11.17
CA LYS A 71 -7.40 7.04 11.97
C LYS A 71 -7.83 7.78 13.24
N LYS A 72 -6.87 8.38 13.95
CA LYS A 72 -7.10 9.01 15.25
C LYS A 72 -7.71 10.41 15.15
N ASN A 73 -7.19 11.24 14.24
CA ASN A 73 -7.60 12.64 14.11
C ASN A 73 -7.42 13.16 12.68
N PRO A 74 -8.31 12.81 11.73
CA PRO A 74 -8.22 13.24 10.34
C PRO A 74 -8.30 14.76 10.18
N ASP A 75 -9.03 15.46 11.06
CA ASP A 75 -9.19 16.90 10.97
C ASP A 75 -7.90 17.64 11.34
N ALA A 76 -7.16 17.19 12.36
CA ALA A 76 -5.86 17.77 12.68
C ALA A 76 -4.85 17.60 11.54
N VAL A 77 -4.84 16.42 10.90
CA VAL A 77 -3.99 16.19 9.70
C VAL A 77 -4.42 17.11 8.56
N LEU A 78 -5.73 17.30 8.37
CA LEU A 78 -6.27 18.20 7.34
C LEU A 78 -5.85 19.66 7.54
N GLU A 79 -5.88 20.16 8.77
CA GLU A 79 -5.44 21.53 9.06
C GLU A 79 -3.97 21.73 8.67
N LYS A 80 -3.10 20.77 8.98
CA LYS A 80 -1.70 20.81 8.54
C LYS A 80 -1.54 20.72 7.02
N LEU A 81 -2.41 19.98 6.34
CA LEU A 81 -2.41 19.93 4.87
C LEU A 81 -2.86 21.24 4.24
N LYS A 82 -3.75 21.99 4.87
CA LYS A 82 -4.11 23.37 4.42
C LYS A 82 -2.91 24.32 4.54
N GLU A 83 -2.16 24.26 5.66
CA GLU A 83 -0.91 25.05 5.82
C GLU A 83 0.10 24.72 4.70
N HIS A 84 0.23 23.42 4.32
CA HIS A 84 1.06 23.03 3.18
C HIS A 84 0.53 23.56 1.85
N ALA A 85 -0.79 23.56 1.64
CA ALA A 85 -1.41 24.04 0.40
C ALA A 85 -1.22 25.54 0.20
N GLU A 86 -1.23 26.34 1.27
CA GLU A 86 -0.97 27.79 1.23
C GLU A 86 0.48 28.11 0.88
N ARG A 87 1.43 27.28 1.29
CA ARG A 87 2.86 27.44 1.06
C ARG A 87 3.36 26.71 -0.19
N ASP A 88 2.48 25.98 -0.91
CA ASP A 88 2.83 25.07 -1.98
C ASP A 88 3.63 25.74 -3.09
N SER A 89 4.89 25.36 -3.20
CA SER A 89 5.83 25.81 -4.21
C SER A 89 6.95 24.78 -4.39
N LYS A 90 7.68 24.86 -5.50
CA LYS A 90 8.83 23.96 -5.75
C LYS A 90 9.91 24.07 -4.66
N ASP A 91 10.17 25.27 -4.17
CA ASP A 91 11.20 25.50 -3.15
C ASP A 91 10.75 25.01 -1.78
N TYR A 92 9.49 25.26 -1.42
CA TYR A 92 8.91 24.70 -0.20
C TYR A 92 8.91 23.16 -0.20
N TYR A 93 8.50 22.56 -1.32
CA TYR A 93 8.53 21.10 -1.48
C TYR A 93 9.93 20.53 -1.29
N LYS A 94 10.96 21.15 -1.90
CA LYS A 94 12.36 20.73 -1.75
C LYS A 94 12.87 20.87 -0.32
N GLN A 95 12.54 21.98 0.37
CA GLN A 95 12.91 22.17 1.77
C GLN A 95 12.29 21.08 2.66
N LEU A 96 10.98 20.81 2.50
CA LEU A 96 10.30 19.78 3.26
C LEU A 96 10.83 18.39 2.94
N GLN A 97 11.23 18.12 1.70
CA GLN A 97 11.81 16.85 1.28
C GLN A 97 13.13 16.54 2.00
N LEU A 98 13.91 17.55 2.37
CA LEU A 98 15.16 17.39 3.12
C LEU A 98 14.92 17.04 4.60
N CYS A 99 13.81 17.51 5.18
CA CYS A 99 13.43 17.26 6.57
C CYS A 99 11.95 16.84 6.67
N PRO A 100 11.59 15.66 6.14
CA PRO A 100 10.19 15.24 6.05
C PRO A 100 9.63 14.74 7.38
N ASP A 101 10.49 14.27 8.27
CA ASP A 101 10.10 13.65 9.53
C ASP A 101 9.79 14.69 10.60
N ALA A 102 8.84 14.38 11.47
CA ALA A 102 8.45 15.18 12.61
C ALA A 102 8.19 14.28 13.81
N ASN A 103 8.45 14.78 15.02
CA ASN A 103 8.13 14.05 16.25
C ASN A 103 6.63 13.95 16.48
N ASP A 104 5.87 14.96 16.04
CA ASP A 104 4.41 14.93 16.09
C ASP A 104 3.86 14.06 14.96
N PRO A 105 3.11 12.98 15.26
CA PRO A 105 2.54 12.10 14.23
C PRO A 105 1.59 12.79 13.24
N VAL A 106 0.89 13.84 13.68
CA VAL A 106 -0.02 14.61 12.82
C VAL A 106 0.78 15.41 11.79
N GLN A 107 1.85 16.07 12.22
CA GLN A 107 2.74 16.81 11.32
C GLN A 107 3.46 15.88 10.36
N LEU A 108 3.96 14.73 10.85
CA LEU A 108 4.59 13.71 10.00
C LEU A 108 3.61 13.22 8.93
N ALA A 109 2.38 12.91 9.31
CA ALA A 109 1.34 12.46 8.37
C ALA A 109 1.03 13.51 7.29
N ALA A 110 0.90 14.78 7.68
CA ALA A 110 0.65 15.86 6.74
C ALA A 110 1.84 16.07 5.78
N ASN A 111 3.07 16.04 6.30
CA ASN A 111 4.29 16.11 5.49
C ASN A 111 4.32 14.99 4.45
N PHE A 112 4.06 13.75 4.90
CA PHE A 112 4.07 12.56 4.05
C PHE A 112 3.01 12.62 2.95
N ILE A 113 1.75 12.92 3.32
CA ILE A 113 0.63 13.05 2.36
C ILE A 113 0.93 14.15 1.34
N TYR A 114 1.43 15.32 1.78
CA TYR A 114 1.77 16.42 0.90
C TYR A 114 2.88 16.02 -0.09
N LEU A 115 4.00 15.49 0.40
CA LEU A 115 5.14 15.09 -0.43
C LEU A 115 4.75 14.06 -1.49
N VAL A 116 3.98 13.03 -1.12
CA VAL A 116 3.53 12.01 -2.06
C VAL A 116 2.49 12.59 -3.04
N SER A 117 1.55 13.41 -2.58
CA SER A 117 0.51 14.01 -3.42
C SER A 117 1.06 14.97 -4.46
N GLN A 118 2.09 15.74 -4.13
CA GLN A 118 2.73 16.73 -5.00
C GLN A 118 3.94 16.17 -5.75
N SER A 119 4.28 14.89 -5.57
CA SER A 119 5.34 14.26 -6.34
C SER A 119 4.91 13.99 -7.79
N PHE A 120 5.88 13.94 -8.69
CA PHE A 120 5.70 13.54 -10.08
C PHE A 120 5.16 12.11 -10.14
N TYR A 121 4.06 11.90 -10.85
CA TYR A 121 3.30 10.65 -10.90
C TYR A 121 2.80 10.11 -9.55
N ARG A 122 2.83 10.90 -8.48
CA ARG A 122 2.45 10.48 -7.12
C ARG A 122 3.23 9.24 -6.65
N MET A 123 4.48 9.16 -7.07
CA MET A 123 5.37 8.09 -6.68
C MET A 123 5.95 8.36 -5.29
N TYR A 124 6.18 7.29 -4.55
CA TYR A 124 7.00 7.30 -3.35
C TYR A 124 8.34 6.64 -3.68
N ARG A 125 9.42 7.32 -3.40
CA ARG A 125 10.78 6.82 -3.54
C ARG A 125 11.68 7.37 -2.45
N VAL A 126 12.56 6.52 -1.94
CA VAL A 126 13.60 6.91 -1.00
C VAL A 126 14.98 6.46 -1.49
N ALA A 127 16.02 7.13 -1.03
CA ALA A 127 17.40 6.69 -1.18
C ALA A 127 17.75 5.65 -0.12
N LYS A 128 18.94 5.08 -0.20
CA LYS A 128 19.47 4.12 0.80
C LYS A 128 19.54 4.71 2.23
N ASP A 129 19.70 6.01 2.35
CA ASP A 129 19.69 6.77 3.61
C ASP A 129 18.28 7.18 4.05
N ASN A 130 17.24 6.62 3.44
CA ASN A 130 15.83 6.90 3.70
C ASN A 130 15.37 8.34 3.41
N THR A 131 16.16 9.13 2.69
CA THR A 131 15.75 10.45 2.20
C THR A 131 14.79 10.32 1.01
N PHE A 132 13.82 11.25 0.90
CA PHE A 132 12.90 11.26 -0.24
C PHE A 132 13.63 11.62 -1.54
N ARG A 133 13.36 10.84 -2.60
CA ARG A 133 13.85 11.12 -3.97
C ARG A 133 12.69 11.31 -4.92
N LEU A 134 11.99 12.42 -4.74
CA LEU A 134 10.80 12.75 -5.51
C LEU A 134 10.98 14.08 -6.23
N SER A 135 10.50 14.16 -7.47
CA SER A 135 10.43 15.40 -8.21
C SER A 135 9.10 16.10 -7.95
N TYR A 136 9.13 17.39 -7.65
CA TYR A 136 7.94 18.21 -7.50
C TYR A 136 7.14 18.26 -8.81
N ARG A 137 5.83 18.10 -8.70
CA ARG A 137 4.92 18.25 -9.81
C ARG A 137 4.47 19.69 -9.95
N THR A 138 4.88 20.35 -11.02
CA THR A 138 4.41 21.70 -11.37
C THR A 138 2.96 21.69 -11.87
N ASN A 139 2.27 22.83 -11.73
CA ASN A 139 0.94 23.09 -12.30
C ASN A 139 -0.24 22.28 -11.73
N ARG A 140 -0.13 21.83 -10.49
CA ARG A 140 -1.26 21.20 -9.81
C ARG A 140 -1.32 21.61 -8.34
N LYS A 141 -2.46 22.10 -7.92
CA LYS A 141 -2.74 22.38 -6.50
C LYS A 141 -2.96 21.09 -5.72
N LEU A 142 -2.62 21.11 -4.42
CA LEU A 142 -2.97 20.05 -3.51
C LEU A 142 -4.50 19.90 -3.46
N PRO A 143 -5.08 18.72 -3.71
CA PRO A 143 -6.53 18.55 -3.76
C PRO A 143 -7.13 18.41 -2.35
N VAL A 144 -7.12 19.47 -1.56
CA VAL A 144 -7.47 19.49 -0.14
C VAL A 144 -8.88 18.94 0.12
N GLU A 145 -9.87 19.31 -0.68
CA GLU A 145 -11.26 18.83 -0.50
C GLU A 145 -11.39 17.33 -0.78
N THR A 146 -10.70 16.82 -1.79
CA THR A 146 -10.66 15.37 -2.07
C THR A 146 -9.96 14.63 -0.94
N LEU A 147 -8.86 15.16 -0.43
CA LEU A 147 -8.13 14.58 0.70
C LEU A 147 -9.02 14.57 1.96
N LYS A 148 -9.69 15.67 2.27
CA LYS A 148 -10.67 15.77 3.36
C LYS A 148 -11.69 14.64 3.27
N TYR A 149 -12.38 14.56 2.14
CA TYR A 149 -13.43 13.57 1.92
C TYR A 149 -12.93 12.13 2.11
N ASN A 150 -11.79 11.79 1.47
CA ASN A 150 -11.23 10.45 1.57
C ASN A 150 -10.70 10.14 2.97
N MET A 151 -10.00 11.07 3.64
CA MET A 151 -9.47 10.88 4.99
C MET A 151 -10.58 10.65 6.02
N THR A 152 -11.65 11.45 5.96
CA THR A 152 -12.81 11.28 6.87
C THR A 152 -13.42 9.88 6.71
N ARG A 153 -13.62 9.42 5.47
CA ARG A 153 -14.17 8.07 5.21
C ARG A 153 -13.22 6.96 5.65
N CYS A 154 -11.94 7.08 5.30
CA CYS A 154 -10.93 6.09 5.69
C CYS A 154 -10.76 6.04 7.22
N SER A 155 -10.82 7.18 7.91
CA SER A 155 -10.75 7.22 9.39
C SER A 155 -11.85 6.37 10.02
N VAL A 156 -13.10 6.46 9.53
CA VAL A 156 -14.21 5.62 10.01
C VAL A 156 -13.92 4.13 9.77
N GLN A 157 -13.43 3.78 8.58
CA GLN A 157 -13.14 2.39 8.22
C GLN A 157 -11.93 1.80 8.97
N LEU A 158 -11.02 2.65 9.44
CA LEU A 158 -9.86 2.24 10.22
C LEU A 158 -10.16 2.03 11.71
N GLN A 159 -11.36 2.39 12.19
CA GLN A 159 -11.71 2.14 13.61
C GLN A 159 -11.70 0.63 13.91
N GLY A 160 -11.08 0.25 15.03
CA GLY A 160 -10.88 -1.14 15.40
C GLY A 160 -9.78 -1.90 14.62
N VAL A 161 -9.17 -1.29 13.60
CA VAL A 161 -8.12 -1.91 12.78
C VAL A 161 -6.75 -1.73 13.43
N SER A 162 -5.94 -2.78 13.52
CA SER A 162 -4.52 -2.68 13.90
C SER A 162 -3.70 -2.23 12.69
N VAL A 163 -2.88 -1.20 12.84
CA VAL A 163 -1.92 -0.73 11.82
C VAL A 163 -0.54 -0.61 12.45
N THR A 164 0.38 -1.49 12.09
CA THR A 164 1.71 -1.59 12.70
C THR A 164 2.82 -1.42 11.68
N ALA A 165 3.97 -0.90 12.12
CA ALA A 165 5.19 -0.92 11.32
C ALA A 165 5.96 -2.22 11.58
N GLY A 166 6.34 -2.92 10.51
CA GLY A 166 7.12 -4.15 10.69
C GLY A 166 7.29 -4.95 9.41
N ASP A 167 8.16 -5.92 9.50
CA ASP A 167 8.37 -6.90 8.44
C ASP A 167 7.15 -7.84 8.29
N PHE A 168 6.90 -8.33 7.08
CA PHE A 168 5.76 -9.20 6.80
C PHE A 168 5.79 -10.51 7.63
N SER A 169 6.97 -10.99 7.99
CA SER A 169 7.14 -12.22 8.76
C SER A 169 6.75 -12.09 10.25
N PHE A 170 6.44 -10.87 10.72
CA PHE A 170 5.92 -10.65 12.09
C PHE A 170 4.42 -10.85 12.22
N MET A 171 3.74 -11.10 11.10
CA MET A 171 2.32 -11.48 11.12
C MET A 171 2.15 -12.92 11.59
N GLU A 172 1.19 -13.15 12.48
CA GLU A 172 0.86 -14.46 13.05
C GLU A 172 -0.60 -14.85 12.77
N PRO A 173 -0.98 -15.04 11.49
CA PRO A 173 -2.35 -15.42 11.14
C PRO A 173 -2.63 -16.88 11.48
N GLY A 174 -3.85 -17.15 11.94
CA GLY A 174 -4.33 -18.48 12.24
C GLY A 174 -5.05 -19.15 11.05
N LYS A 175 -5.52 -20.39 11.27
CA LYS A 175 -6.18 -21.23 10.25
C LYS A 175 -7.44 -20.58 9.64
N ASN A 176 -8.18 -19.77 10.43
CA ASN A 176 -9.42 -19.14 9.96
C ASN A 176 -9.20 -17.72 9.44
N ASP A 177 -7.96 -17.35 9.15
CA ASP A 177 -7.60 -16.03 8.67
C ASP A 177 -7.23 -16.04 7.20
N PHE A 178 -7.18 -14.84 6.61
CA PHE A 178 -6.76 -14.62 5.24
C PHE A 178 -5.63 -13.60 5.17
N VAL A 179 -4.58 -13.90 4.41
CA VAL A 179 -3.43 -13.01 4.21
C VAL A 179 -3.35 -12.59 2.75
N TYR A 180 -3.43 -11.29 2.50
CA TYR A 180 -3.14 -10.72 1.18
C TYR A 180 -1.76 -10.10 1.15
N MET A 181 -0.90 -10.53 0.25
CA MET A 181 0.49 -10.09 0.11
C MET A 181 0.70 -9.40 -1.24
N ASP A 182 1.08 -8.12 -1.19
CA ASP A 182 1.37 -7.28 -2.37
C ASP A 182 2.79 -6.69 -2.25
N PRO A 183 3.83 -7.54 -2.33
CA PRO A 183 5.21 -7.13 -2.16
C PRO A 183 5.68 -6.25 -3.32
N PRO A 184 6.84 -5.59 -3.22
CA PRO A 184 7.53 -5.08 -4.41
C PRO A 184 7.75 -6.21 -5.40
N TYR A 185 7.34 -5.98 -6.68
CA TYR A 185 7.31 -7.03 -7.69
C TYR A 185 8.69 -7.39 -8.22
N HIS A 186 8.88 -8.65 -8.55
CA HIS A 186 10.09 -9.12 -9.22
C HIS A 186 10.26 -8.43 -10.58
N LYS A 187 11.41 -7.78 -10.80
CA LYS A 187 11.75 -7.02 -12.03
C LYS A 187 10.78 -5.88 -12.39
N ALA A 188 9.97 -5.40 -11.45
CA ALA A 188 9.06 -4.28 -11.68
C ALA A 188 9.75 -2.90 -11.72
N GLY A 189 11.03 -2.85 -11.99
CA GLY A 189 11.89 -1.67 -11.91
C GLY A 189 12.61 -1.61 -10.56
N GLU A 190 13.82 -1.05 -10.57
CA GLU A 190 14.66 -0.88 -9.37
C GLU A 190 14.14 0.23 -8.43
N ASP A 191 12.85 0.50 -8.46
CA ASP A 191 12.21 1.60 -7.78
C ASP A 191 11.94 1.23 -6.33
N MET A 192 12.77 1.77 -5.48
CA MET A 192 12.83 1.43 -4.08
C MET A 192 11.75 2.16 -3.27
N TYR A 193 10.76 1.41 -2.81
CA TYR A 193 9.79 1.83 -1.79
C TYR A 193 10.41 1.84 -0.38
N THR A 194 11.55 1.18 -0.24
CA THR A 194 12.32 1.04 0.99
C THR A 194 13.80 1.24 0.70
N PRO A 195 14.62 1.58 1.72
CA PRO A 195 16.07 1.70 1.57
C PRO A 195 16.78 0.41 1.11
N LEU A 196 16.17 -0.74 1.39
CA LEU A 196 16.67 -2.06 1.00
C LEU A 196 15.84 -2.60 -0.17
N PRO A 197 16.47 -3.20 -1.20
CA PRO A 197 15.76 -3.81 -2.31
C PRO A 197 14.99 -5.04 -1.87
N PHE A 198 13.83 -5.28 -2.49
CA PHE A 198 13.10 -6.53 -2.39
C PHE A 198 13.53 -7.45 -3.54
N ASP A 199 14.70 -8.05 -3.40
CA ASP A 199 15.35 -8.86 -4.42
C ASP A 199 14.83 -10.32 -4.46
N GLU A 200 15.46 -11.17 -5.25
CA GLU A 200 15.07 -12.58 -5.38
C GLU A 200 15.17 -13.34 -4.04
N LYS A 201 16.07 -12.95 -3.14
CA LYS A 201 16.17 -13.56 -1.80
C LYS A 201 14.96 -13.22 -0.96
N GLU A 202 14.50 -11.98 -1.04
CA GLU A 202 13.27 -11.54 -0.37
C GLU A 202 12.02 -12.20 -0.98
N GLN A 203 11.99 -12.42 -2.30
CA GLN A 203 10.92 -13.18 -2.95
C GLN A 203 10.88 -14.63 -2.45
N ILE A 204 12.06 -15.28 -2.29
CA ILE A 204 12.16 -16.64 -1.72
C ILE A 204 11.72 -16.63 -0.25
N ARG A 205 12.12 -15.63 0.55
CA ARG A 205 11.70 -15.50 1.94
C ARG A 205 10.17 -15.35 2.07
N LEU A 206 9.56 -14.56 1.18
CA LEU A 206 8.11 -14.43 1.11
C LEU A 206 7.42 -15.74 0.73
N LYS A 207 8.00 -16.49 -0.22
CA LYS A 207 7.49 -17.83 -0.59
C LYS A 207 7.55 -18.80 0.60
N ASN A 208 8.64 -18.79 1.36
CA ASN A 208 8.75 -19.63 2.56
C ASN A 208 7.67 -19.26 3.59
N PHE A 209 7.39 -17.98 3.79
CA PHE A 209 6.28 -17.53 4.63
C PHE A 209 4.92 -18.03 4.10
N ALA A 210 4.68 -17.95 2.79
CA ALA A 210 3.47 -18.50 2.17
C ALA A 210 3.34 -20.02 2.37
N ASP A 211 4.47 -20.76 2.34
CA ASP A 211 4.48 -22.21 2.62
C ASP A 211 4.10 -22.53 4.08
N GLU A 212 4.59 -21.73 5.02
CA GLU A 212 4.22 -21.85 6.43
C GLU A 212 2.72 -21.58 6.64
N LEU A 213 2.19 -20.52 6.01
CA LEU A 213 0.75 -20.25 6.02
C LEU A 213 -0.04 -21.43 5.48
N ASN A 214 0.35 -21.97 4.34
CA ASN A 214 -0.31 -23.13 3.74
C ASN A 214 -0.28 -24.35 4.64
N LYS A 215 0.88 -24.65 5.22
CA LYS A 215 1.06 -25.77 6.18
C LYS A 215 0.16 -25.63 7.41
N ASN A 216 -0.05 -24.41 7.87
CA ASN A 216 -0.91 -24.10 9.01
C ASN A 216 -2.41 -24.05 8.63
N GLY A 217 -2.73 -24.20 7.35
CA GLY A 217 -4.10 -24.14 6.84
C GLY A 217 -4.65 -22.71 6.70
N THR A 218 -3.81 -21.69 6.79
CA THR A 218 -4.17 -20.30 6.57
C THR A 218 -4.33 -20.04 5.07
N ARG A 219 -5.38 -19.33 4.69
CA ARG A 219 -5.64 -18.95 3.30
C ARG A 219 -4.86 -17.70 2.93
N PHE A 220 -4.30 -17.67 1.73
CA PHE A 220 -3.56 -16.49 1.26
C PHE A 220 -3.74 -16.22 -0.23
N ALA A 221 -3.42 -14.97 -0.61
CA ALA A 221 -3.18 -14.57 -1.98
C ALA A 221 -1.92 -13.68 -2.05
N VAL A 222 -1.08 -13.92 -3.06
CA VAL A 222 0.12 -13.13 -3.38
C VAL A 222 -0.05 -12.52 -4.76
N SER A 223 0.06 -11.19 -4.86
CA SER A 223 0.20 -10.50 -6.15
C SER A 223 1.67 -10.38 -6.54
N ASN A 224 2.02 -10.65 -7.80
CA ASN A 224 3.38 -10.45 -8.30
C ASN A 224 3.40 -10.26 -9.83
N SER A 225 4.58 -9.90 -10.37
CA SER A 225 4.79 -9.87 -11.80
C SER A 225 4.78 -11.26 -12.42
N ASP A 226 4.28 -11.37 -13.65
CA ASP A 226 4.36 -12.58 -14.44
C ASP A 226 5.76 -12.74 -15.03
N THR A 227 6.62 -13.47 -14.32
CA THR A 227 7.99 -13.78 -14.75
C THR A 227 8.28 -15.27 -14.60
N PRO A 228 9.19 -15.86 -15.41
CA PRO A 228 9.56 -17.27 -15.25
C PRO A 228 10.02 -17.63 -13.85
N PHE A 229 10.73 -16.73 -13.17
CA PHE A 229 11.17 -16.92 -11.80
C PHE A 229 9.99 -17.05 -10.82
N ILE A 230 9.02 -16.13 -10.88
CA ILE A 230 7.85 -16.18 -9.99
C ILE A 230 6.96 -17.39 -10.32
N ARG A 231 6.76 -17.71 -11.62
CA ARG A 231 5.99 -18.89 -12.01
C ARG A 231 6.62 -20.18 -11.48
N GLU A 232 7.93 -20.34 -11.56
CA GLU A 232 8.64 -21.51 -11.02
C GLU A 232 8.64 -21.51 -9.48
N LEU A 233 8.86 -20.35 -8.85
CA LEU A 233 8.89 -20.22 -7.40
C LEU A 233 7.58 -20.66 -6.74
N TYR A 234 6.45 -20.36 -7.38
CA TYR A 234 5.10 -20.68 -6.88
C TYR A 234 4.40 -21.78 -7.67
N LYS A 235 5.13 -22.69 -8.34
CA LYS A 235 4.57 -23.74 -9.22
C LYS A 235 3.58 -24.69 -8.54
N ASP A 236 3.71 -24.85 -7.22
CA ASP A 236 2.85 -25.75 -6.43
C ASP A 236 1.53 -25.07 -5.99
N TYR A 237 1.31 -23.80 -6.37
CA TYR A 237 0.13 -23.01 -6.04
C TYR A 237 -0.66 -22.64 -7.29
N GLN A 238 -1.94 -22.31 -7.10
CA GLN A 238 -2.77 -21.82 -8.18
C GLN A 238 -2.28 -20.43 -8.62
N GLN A 239 -2.05 -20.26 -9.93
CA GLN A 239 -1.59 -19.02 -10.53
C GLN A 239 -2.66 -18.47 -11.47
N ASN A 240 -3.30 -17.38 -11.05
CA ASN A 240 -4.36 -16.71 -11.81
C ASN A 240 -3.80 -15.48 -12.50
N GLU A 241 -4.07 -15.31 -13.78
CA GLU A 241 -3.63 -14.15 -14.55
C GLU A 241 -4.58 -12.97 -14.34
N ILE A 242 -4.02 -11.83 -13.95
CA ILE A 242 -4.73 -10.57 -13.74
C ILE A 242 -4.32 -9.58 -14.81
N SER A 243 -5.28 -9.07 -15.55
CA SER A 243 -5.04 -8.08 -16.61
C SER A 243 -4.96 -6.67 -16.06
N VAL A 244 -3.82 -6.00 -16.21
CA VAL A 244 -3.57 -4.64 -15.70
C VAL A 244 -3.43 -3.64 -16.84
N LYS A 245 -4.29 -2.61 -16.84
CA LYS A 245 -4.15 -1.46 -17.75
C LYS A 245 -3.31 -0.38 -17.07
N TYR A 246 -2.07 -0.19 -17.52
CA TYR A 246 -1.24 0.90 -17.02
C TYR A 246 -1.62 2.22 -17.69
N GLN A 247 -1.81 3.27 -16.89
CA GLN A 247 -2.14 4.61 -17.40
C GLN A 247 -0.92 5.37 -17.92
N ILE A 248 0.28 4.82 -17.77
CA ILE A 248 1.55 5.48 -18.11
C ILE A 248 2.28 4.64 -19.17
N GLY A 249 2.54 5.24 -20.35
CA GLY A 249 3.29 4.65 -21.43
C GLY A 249 2.45 4.09 -22.59
N LYS A 250 3.10 3.78 -23.71
CA LYS A 250 2.50 3.22 -24.95
C LYS A 250 2.21 1.72 -24.86
N HIS A 251 2.26 1.11 -23.68
CA HIS A 251 2.14 -0.34 -23.56
C HIS A 251 0.72 -0.75 -23.24
N PRO A 252 0.22 -1.76 -23.98
CA PRO A 252 -1.07 -2.36 -23.75
C PRO A 252 -1.08 -3.10 -22.39
N VAL A 253 -2.19 -3.71 -22.06
CA VAL A 253 -2.42 -4.57 -20.90
C VAL A 253 -1.16 -5.40 -20.57
N LYS A 254 -0.68 -5.31 -19.33
CA LYS A 254 0.30 -6.25 -18.78
C LYS A 254 -0.43 -7.29 -17.93
N THR A 255 0.13 -8.48 -17.90
CA THR A 255 -0.33 -9.55 -17.03
C THR A 255 0.44 -9.51 -15.71
N GLU A 256 -0.29 -9.60 -14.60
CA GLU A 256 0.23 -9.88 -13.26
C GLU A 256 -0.29 -11.23 -12.81
N LEU A 257 0.36 -11.86 -11.85
CA LEU A 257 -0.09 -13.10 -11.24
C LEU A 257 -0.75 -12.84 -9.89
N LEU A 258 -1.87 -13.49 -9.67
CA LEU A 258 -2.47 -13.69 -8.35
C LEU A 258 -2.31 -15.17 -7.97
N ILE A 259 -1.46 -15.43 -7.00
CA ILE A 259 -1.10 -16.76 -6.54
C ILE A 259 -1.90 -17.07 -5.29
N THR A 260 -2.59 -18.23 -5.25
CA THR A 260 -3.45 -18.59 -4.12
C THR A 260 -3.26 -20.05 -3.71
N ASN A 261 -3.58 -20.38 -2.47
CA ASN A 261 -3.58 -21.75 -1.97
C ASN A 261 -4.97 -22.40 -1.92
N GLY A 262 -5.86 -21.97 -2.77
CA GLY A 262 -7.21 -22.52 -2.94
C GLY A 262 -8.33 -21.56 -2.60
#